data_b13a8c49e383e18223d3d661ed190db4
#
_entry.id   b13a8c49e383e18223d3d661ed190db4
#
_cell.length_a   1.000
_cell.length_b   1.000
_cell.length_c   1.000
_cell.angle_alpha   90.00
_cell.angle_beta   90.00
_cell.angle_gamma   90.00
#
_symmetry.space_group_name_H-M   'P 1'
#
loop_
_entity.id
_entity.type
_entity.pdbx_description
1 polymer ?
#
loop_
_entity_poly.entity_id
_entity_poly.type
_entity_poly.pdbx_seq_one_letter_code
_entity_poly.pdbx_strand_id
1 'polypeptide(L)' 'MNPIIAEKLLTPGEVAATFRVDPKTVTRWAAKGRISSIRTPGGHRRFRESDVRALLAGEAEAVPA' A
#
# COMPACT_ATOMS: atom_id res chain seq x y z
N MET A 1 17.51 -18.63 3.63
CA MET A 1 16.58 -18.27 3.73
C MET A 1 16.17 -17.18 3.13
N ASN A 2 15.15 -17.01 2.78
CA ASN A 2 14.75 -16.02 2.10
C ASN A 2 13.74 -15.29 2.70
N PRO A 3 14.00 -14.45 3.44
CA PRO A 3 13.06 -13.71 4.19
C PRO A 3 12.19 -12.85 3.40
N ILE A 4 12.45 -12.69 2.17
CA ILE A 4 11.67 -11.85 1.43
C ILE A 4 10.28 -12.13 1.44
N ILE A 5 9.92 -13.35 1.54
CA ILE A 5 8.61 -13.69 1.43
C ILE A 5 7.88 -13.51 2.64
N ALA A 6 8.47 -13.18 3.69
CA ALA A 6 7.77 -13.06 4.92
C ALA A 6 6.86 -11.86 4.96
N GLU A 7 7.04 -10.93 4.11
CA GLU A 7 6.22 -9.74 4.18
C GLU A 7 4.84 -9.97 3.61
N LYS A 8 3.82 -9.57 4.33
CA LYS A 8 2.47 -9.71 3.88
C LYS A 8 2.14 -8.64 2.84
N LEU A 9 1.43 -9.04 1.82
CA LEU A 9 1.00 -8.10 0.80
C LEU A 9 -0.50 -7.86 0.95
N LEU A 10 -0.88 -6.61 0.85
CA LEU A 10 -2.27 -6.21 1.04
C LEU A 10 -2.88 -5.74 -0.28
N THR A 11 -4.17 -5.96 -0.42
CA THR A 11 -4.88 -5.49 -1.61
C THR A 11 -5.24 -4.02 -1.42
N PRO A 12 -5.55 -3.31 -2.50
CA PRO A 12 -5.98 -1.92 -2.37
C PRO A 12 -7.20 -1.78 -1.46
N GLY A 13 -8.11 -2.75 -1.50
CA GLY A 13 -9.27 -2.70 -0.64
C GLY A 13 -8.91 -2.83 0.83
N GLU A 14 -7.94 -3.67 1.14
CA GLU A 14 -7.50 -3.83 2.52
C GLU A 14 -6.82 -2.56 3.02
N VAL A 15 -6.01 -1.94 2.17
CA VAL A 15 -5.34 -0.70 2.54
C VAL A 15 -6.38 0.40 2.73
N ALA A 16 -7.36 0.46 1.83
CA ALA A 16 -8.39 1.47 1.91
C ALA A 16 -9.18 1.34 3.21
N ALA A 17 -9.49 0.12 3.59
CA ALA A 17 -10.22 -0.10 4.84
C ALA A 17 -9.41 0.37 6.04
N THR A 18 -8.11 0.15 6.01
CA THR A 18 -7.24 0.56 7.09
C THR A 18 -7.24 2.08 7.25
N PHE A 19 -7.25 2.81 6.15
CA PHE A 19 -7.25 4.27 6.19
C PHE A 19 -8.65 4.87 6.15
N ARG A 20 -9.68 4.03 5.99
CA ARG A 20 -11.07 4.46 5.89
C ARG A 20 -11.30 5.38 4.70
N VAL A 21 -10.74 5.00 3.58
CA VAL A 21 -10.94 5.74 2.34
C VAL A 21 -11.40 4.77 1.26
N ASP A 22 -11.71 5.30 0.10
CA ASP A 22 -12.15 4.50 -1.01
C ASP A 22 -10.96 3.79 -1.64
N PRO A 23 -11.08 2.57 -2.14
CA PRO A 23 -10.00 1.90 -2.83
C PRO A 23 -9.41 2.71 -3.97
N LYS A 24 -10.24 3.51 -4.65
CA LYS A 24 -9.76 4.36 -5.72
C LYS A 24 -8.74 5.37 -5.22
N THR A 25 -8.93 5.82 -3.98
CA THR A 25 -8.02 6.78 -3.38
C THR A 25 -6.65 6.14 -3.19
N VAL A 26 -6.61 4.89 -2.74
CA VAL A 26 -5.36 4.18 -2.55
C VAL A 26 -4.65 4.00 -3.89
N THR A 27 -5.38 3.65 -4.93
CA THR A 27 -4.81 3.48 -6.25
C THR A 27 -4.21 4.80 -6.74
N ARG A 28 -4.88 5.91 -6.44
CA ARG A 28 -4.41 7.21 -6.83
C ARG A 28 -3.12 7.57 -6.07
N TRP A 29 -3.05 7.21 -4.80
CA TRP A 29 -1.84 7.45 -4.03
C TRP A 29 -0.66 6.69 -4.64
N ALA A 30 -0.89 5.44 -5.03
CA ALA A 30 0.15 4.64 -5.64
C ALA A 30 0.60 5.24 -6.97
N ALA A 31 -0.35 5.71 -7.75
CA ALA A 31 -0.03 6.31 -9.04
C ALA A 31 0.79 7.58 -8.88
N LYS A 32 0.60 8.29 -7.77
CA LYS A 32 1.35 9.50 -7.51
C LYS A 32 2.64 9.27 -6.74
N GLY A 33 2.96 8.02 -6.47
CA GLY A 33 4.19 7.68 -5.77
C GLY A 33 4.16 7.92 -4.27
N ARG A 34 2.97 8.11 -3.70
CA ARG A 34 2.89 8.35 -2.26
C ARG A 34 2.99 7.09 -1.45
N ILE A 35 2.73 5.95 -2.05
CA ILE A 35 2.89 4.67 -1.42
C ILE A 35 3.40 3.72 -2.47
N SER A 36 4.35 2.88 -2.12
CA SER A 36 4.92 1.92 -3.07
C SER A 36 3.97 0.76 -3.26
N SER A 37 3.90 0.25 -4.45
CA SER A 37 3.08 -0.92 -4.72
C SER A 37 3.85 -1.88 -5.59
N ILE A 38 3.40 -3.13 -5.58
CA ILE A 38 3.99 -4.17 -6.39
C ILE A 38 2.90 -4.65 -7.32
N ARG A 39 3.22 -4.88 -8.59
CA ARG A 39 2.25 -5.43 -9.51
C ARG A 39 2.43 -6.92 -9.59
N THR A 40 1.33 -7.66 -9.48
CA THR A 40 1.38 -9.10 -9.64
C THR A 40 1.35 -9.41 -11.13
N PRO A 41 1.68 -10.63 -11.51
CA PRO A 41 1.64 -11.01 -12.92
C PRO A 41 0.28 -10.79 -13.57
N GLY A 42 -0.78 -10.82 -12.80
CA GLY A 42 -2.10 -10.57 -13.34
C GLY A 42 -2.44 -9.10 -13.49
N GLY A 43 -1.50 -8.22 -13.17
CA GLY A 43 -1.74 -6.79 -13.33
C GLY A 43 -2.40 -6.11 -12.14
N HIS A 44 -2.54 -6.81 -11.04
CA HIS A 44 -3.15 -6.24 -9.85
C HIS A 44 -2.10 -5.62 -8.96
N ARG A 45 -2.45 -4.58 -8.24
CA ARG A 45 -1.54 -3.94 -7.32
C ARG A 45 -1.63 -4.60 -5.96
N ARG A 46 -0.48 -4.67 -5.29
CA ARG A 46 -0.41 -5.15 -3.92
C ARG A 46 0.50 -4.20 -3.16
N PHE A 47 0.28 -4.09 -1.87
CA PHE A 47 1.03 -3.14 -1.03
C PHE A 47 1.70 -3.89 0.10
N ARG A 48 2.96 -3.55 0.39
CA ARG A 48 3.66 -4.21 1.48
C ARG A 48 3.10 -3.69 2.79
N GLU A 49 2.90 -4.60 3.73
CA GLU A 49 2.39 -4.21 5.02
C GLU A 49 3.30 -3.18 5.70
N SER A 50 4.61 -3.32 5.53
CA SER A 50 5.54 -2.37 6.14
C SER A 50 5.35 -0.96 5.60
N ASP A 51 5.07 -0.84 4.30
CA ASP A 51 4.85 0.46 3.70
C ASP A 51 3.55 1.08 4.23
N VAL A 52 2.54 0.26 4.42
CA VAL A 52 1.27 0.74 4.95
C VAL A 52 1.44 1.19 6.39
N ARG A 53 2.20 0.45 7.18
CA ARG A 53 2.44 0.82 8.55
C ARG A 53 3.22 2.13 8.66
N ALA A 54 4.19 2.31 7.80
CA ALA A 54 4.99 3.53 7.80
C ALA A 54 4.11 4.73 7.50
N LEU A 55 3.19 4.57 6.57
CA LEU A 55 2.30 5.65 6.21
C LEU A 55 1.34 5.95 7.36
N LEU A 56 0.84 4.91 8.03
CA LEU A 56 -0.04 5.10 9.17
C LEU A 56 0.66 5.79 10.32
N ALA A 57 1.93 5.49 10.50
CA ALA A 57 2.70 6.09 11.58
C ALA A 57 3.20 7.49 11.25
N GLY A 58 2.97 7.94 10.03
CA GLY A 58 3.43 9.26 9.63
C GLY A 58 4.91 9.32 9.31
N GLU A 59 5.53 8.16 9.11
CA GLU A 59 6.95 8.13 8.81
C GLU A 59 7.22 8.40 7.34
N ALA A 60 6.24 8.19 6.51
CA ALA A 60 6.39 8.44 5.09
C ALA A 60 5.83 9.83 4.79
N GLU A 61 5.90 10.24 3.55
CA GLU A 61 5.40 11.52 3.17
C GLU A 61 3.94 11.59 3.51
N ALA A 62 3.49 12.67 3.99
CA ALA A 62 2.12 12.81 4.43
C ALA A 62 1.15 12.53 3.30
N VAL A 63 0.08 11.84 3.64
CA VAL A 63 -0.96 11.54 2.69
C VAL A 63 -1.91 12.71 2.64
N PRO A 64 -2.24 13.22 1.50
CA PRO A 64 -3.15 14.36 1.43
C PRO A 64 -4.52 13.92 1.87
N ALA A 65 -5.18 14.75 2.51
CA ALA A 65 -6.51 14.47 3.03
C ALA A 65 -7.53 14.34 1.92
#